data_30a50b1d5aff82b1f9e6ddd3cfbf9f49
#
_entry.id   30a50b1d5aff82b1f9e6ddd3cfbf9f49
#
_cell.length_a   1.000
_cell.length_b   1.000
_cell.length_c   1.000
_cell.angle_alpha   90.00
_cell.angle_beta   90.00
_cell.angle_gamma   90.00
#
_symmetry.space_group_name_H-M   'P 1'
#
loop_
_entity.id
_entity.type
_entity.pdbx_description
1 polymer ?
#
loop_
_entity_poly.entity_id
_entity_poly.type
_entity_poly.pdbx_seq_one_letter_code
_entity_poly.pdbx_strand_id
1 'polypeptide(L)'
;MSRLEVLKTYKLYIGGQFPRTESGRYYVPKNAKQEALGNICLSSRKDVRNAVSAARKAMAWSERTAFNRGQILYRIAEMLEGRKAQFIEELKLQGASPKAAEAEVNVAIDRIVYYAGWCDKYQQILGSVNPVATSHFNFSVPEPTGVVGIVCPEDTSLVGLVSLVLPVICGGNTCVVLASESLPLCAITFAEVLHSSDLPGGVVNILTGSKKELVSPLASHMDVNAIIYGDTNTDQYKALCLLAAENVKRVAQVAKDWSQPDQQDLYQIAETLEIKTTWHPIENIGGASSGY
;
A
#
# COMPACT_ATOMS: atom_id res chain seq x y z
N MET A 1 -37.48 -24.34 11.94
CA MET A 1 -36.07 -24.24 12.38
C MET A 1 -35.45 -23.07 11.62
N SER A 2 -34.86 -22.09 12.29
CA SER A 2 -34.11 -21.02 11.61
C SER A 2 -32.87 -21.65 10.95
N ARG A 3 -32.50 -21.19 9.75
CA ARG A 3 -31.28 -21.59 9.06
C ARG A 3 -30.07 -21.24 9.93
N LEU A 4 -29.09 -22.13 10.00
CA LEU A 4 -27.81 -21.84 10.65
C LEU A 4 -27.09 -20.72 9.90
N GLU A 5 -26.59 -19.73 10.60
CA GLU A 5 -25.76 -18.67 10.05
C GLU A 5 -24.34 -19.20 9.84
N VAL A 6 -23.80 -18.98 8.64
CA VAL A 6 -22.42 -19.37 8.29
C VAL A 6 -21.59 -18.10 8.16
N LEU A 7 -20.72 -17.85 9.13
CA LEU A 7 -19.84 -16.69 9.13
C LEU A 7 -18.73 -16.85 8.09
N LYS A 8 -18.48 -15.77 7.33
CA LYS A 8 -17.32 -15.69 6.43
C LYS A 8 -16.02 -15.75 7.22
N THR A 9 -15.03 -16.49 6.70
CA THR A 9 -13.66 -16.47 7.22
C THR A 9 -12.81 -15.57 6.30
N TYR A 10 -12.35 -14.46 6.85
CA TYR A 10 -11.45 -13.52 6.18
C TYR A 10 -10.01 -14.01 6.37
N LYS A 11 -9.46 -14.57 5.30
CA LYS A 11 -8.09 -15.10 5.28
C LYS A 11 -7.09 -13.98 5.05
N LEU A 12 -5.80 -14.26 5.21
CA LEU A 12 -4.73 -13.35 4.80
C LEU A 12 -4.62 -13.29 3.27
N TYR A 13 -3.92 -12.28 2.75
CA TYR A 13 -3.54 -12.24 1.33
C TYR A 13 -2.03 -12.10 1.24
N ILE A 14 -1.36 -13.16 0.78
CA ILE A 14 0.11 -13.24 0.71
C ILE A 14 0.51 -13.90 -0.61
N GLY A 15 1.35 -13.23 -1.39
CA GLY A 15 1.88 -13.79 -2.63
C GLY A 15 0.82 -14.12 -3.69
N GLY A 16 -0.31 -13.41 -3.68
CA GLY A 16 -1.43 -13.70 -4.59
C GLY A 16 -2.30 -14.89 -4.15
N GLN A 17 -2.16 -15.36 -2.92
CA GLN A 17 -2.92 -16.47 -2.36
C GLN A 17 -3.67 -16.03 -1.10
N PHE A 18 -4.70 -16.81 -0.73
CA PHE A 18 -5.50 -16.58 0.48
C PHE A 18 -5.22 -17.65 1.55
N PRO A 19 -4.03 -17.66 2.19
CA PRO A 19 -3.74 -18.60 3.26
C PRO A 19 -4.49 -18.22 4.54
N ARG A 20 -4.71 -19.21 5.41
CA ARG A 20 -4.96 -18.93 6.82
C ARG A 20 -3.64 -18.57 7.51
N THR A 21 -3.72 -17.87 8.67
CA THR A 21 -2.52 -17.69 9.49
C THR A 21 -1.93 -19.04 9.87
N GLU A 22 -0.61 -19.13 9.91
CA GLU A 22 0.06 -20.37 10.24
C GLU A 22 -0.20 -20.82 11.68
N SER A 23 -0.50 -19.88 12.58
CA SER A 23 -0.84 -20.16 13.97
C SER A 23 -2.26 -20.71 14.17
N GLY A 24 -3.11 -20.66 13.14
CA GLY A 24 -4.52 -21.03 13.23
C GLY A 24 -5.38 -20.07 14.07
N ARG A 25 -4.79 -19.00 14.65
CA ARG A 25 -5.52 -18.04 15.50
C ARG A 25 -6.46 -17.17 14.66
N TYR A 26 -7.58 -16.80 15.24
CA TYR A 26 -8.53 -15.86 14.68
C TYR A 26 -9.21 -15.06 15.79
N TYR A 27 -9.82 -13.94 15.44
CA TYR A 27 -10.70 -13.18 16.31
C TYR A 27 -12.02 -12.89 15.58
N VAL A 28 -13.05 -12.57 16.34
CA VAL A 28 -14.39 -12.31 15.84
C VAL A 28 -14.78 -10.90 16.24
N PRO A 29 -14.63 -9.91 15.35
CA PRO A 29 -15.12 -8.58 15.61
C PRO A 29 -16.64 -8.58 15.71
N LYS A 30 -17.16 -7.71 16.57
CA LYS A 30 -18.60 -7.57 16.81
C LYS A 30 -19.06 -6.16 16.51
N ASN A 31 -20.25 -6.04 15.98
CA ASN A 31 -20.90 -4.72 15.81
C ASN A 31 -21.43 -4.19 17.14
N ALA A 32 -22.02 -2.98 17.11
CA ALA A 32 -22.60 -2.35 18.29
C ALA A 32 -23.72 -3.18 18.97
N LYS A 33 -24.35 -4.10 18.24
CA LYS A 33 -25.37 -5.04 18.74
C LYS A 33 -24.80 -6.34 19.28
N GLN A 34 -23.47 -6.45 19.39
CA GLN A 34 -22.75 -7.67 19.80
C GLN A 34 -22.90 -8.86 18.81
N GLU A 35 -23.34 -8.62 17.59
CA GLU A 35 -23.41 -9.64 16.55
C GLU A 35 -22.03 -9.87 15.93
N ALA A 36 -21.66 -11.12 15.70
CA ALA A 36 -20.40 -11.53 15.10
C ALA A 36 -20.35 -11.11 13.62
N LEU A 37 -19.28 -10.44 13.19
CA LEU A 37 -19.13 -9.97 11.81
C LEU A 37 -18.43 -10.98 10.90
N GLY A 38 -17.62 -11.85 11.44
CA GLY A 38 -16.86 -12.85 10.69
C GLY A 38 -15.68 -13.39 11.48
N ASN A 39 -15.04 -14.42 10.96
CA ASN A 39 -13.80 -14.95 11.52
C ASN A 39 -12.62 -14.27 10.83
N ILE A 40 -11.85 -13.44 11.54
CA ILE A 40 -10.71 -12.71 11.00
C ILE A 40 -9.42 -13.39 11.44
N CYS A 41 -8.53 -13.71 10.51
CA CYS A 41 -7.23 -14.27 10.85
C CYS A 41 -6.43 -13.32 11.75
N LEU A 42 -5.85 -13.85 12.82
CA LEU A 42 -4.95 -13.14 13.73
C LEU A 42 -3.51 -13.50 13.35
N SER A 43 -2.89 -12.68 12.50
CA SER A 43 -1.55 -12.91 11.96
C SER A 43 -0.49 -13.06 13.05
N SER A 44 0.57 -13.75 12.72
CA SER A 44 1.75 -13.95 13.54
C SER A 44 2.98 -13.26 12.93
N ARG A 45 4.08 -13.19 13.68
CA ARG A 45 5.39 -12.75 13.20
C ARG A 45 5.84 -13.54 11.95
N LYS A 46 5.49 -14.82 11.86
CA LYS A 46 5.84 -15.66 10.71
C LYS A 46 5.06 -15.26 9.45
N ASP A 47 3.79 -14.84 9.60
CA ASP A 47 3.00 -14.33 8.49
C ASP A 47 3.60 -13.01 7.96
N VAL A 48 4.09 -12.12 8.84
CA VAL A 48 4.84 -10.91 8.44
C VAL A 48 6.06 -11.30 7.60
N ARG A 49 6.89 -12.23 8.08
CA ARG A 49 8.08 -12.71 7.34
C ARG A 49 7.70 -13.28 5.97
N ASN A 50 6.65 -14.08 5.91
CA ASN A 50 6.19 -14.70 4.66
C ASN A 50 5.68 -13.64 3.67
N ALA A 51 4.96 -12.62 4.16
CA ALA A 51 4.47 -11.50 3.37
C ALA A 51 5.63 -10.64 2.82
N VAL A 52 6.63 -10.33 3.65
CA VAL A 52 7.83 -9.59 3.21
C VAL A 52 8.61 -10.40 2.18
N SER A 53 8.78 -11.71 2.38
CA SER A 53 9.44 -12.58 1.39
C SER A 53 8.68 -12.62 0.07
N ALA A 54 7.34 -12.64 0.09
CA ALA A 54 6.51 -12.59 -1.11
C ALA A 54 6.63 -11.22 -1.82
N ALA A 55 6.61 -10.12 -1.06
CA ALA A 55 6.80 -8.77 -1.58
C ALA A 55 8.18 -8.62 -2.26
N ARG A 56 9.26 -9.13 -1.62
CA ARG A 56 10.61 -9.09 -2.18
C ARG A 56 10.72 -9.87 -3.50
N LYS A 57 10.05 -11.00 -3.62
CA LYS A 57 10.01 -11.80 -4.86
C LYS A 57 9.23 -11.12 -6.00
N ALA A 58 8.32 -10.22 -5.68
CA ALA A 58 7.47 -9.52 -6.64
C ALA A 58 8.08 -8.20 -7.16
N MET A 59 9.35 -7.90 -6.86
CA MET A 59 10.01 -6.64 -7.24
C MET A 59 10.08 -6.38 -8.76
N ALA A 60 9.93 -7.39 -9.61
CA ALA A 60 9.74 -7.22 -11.06
C ALA A 60 8.52 -6.32 -11.42
N TRP A 61 7.66 -6.00 -10.45
CA TRP A 61 6.63 -4.98 -10.59
C TRP A 61 7.19 -3.61 -10.99
N SER A 62 8.36 -3.23 -10.46
CA SER A 62 9.04 -1.98 -10.78
C SER A 62 9.50 -1.89 -12.25
N GLU A 63 9.77 -3.03 -12.88
CA GLU A 63 10.25 -3.14 -14.28
C GLU A 63 9.11 -3.03 -15.31
N ARG A 64 7.84 -3.15 -14.86
CA ARG A 64 6.70 -2.96 -15.75
C ARG A 64 6.64 -1.52 -16.25
N THR A 65 6.24 -1.35 -17.51
CA THR A 65 6.07 0.00 -18.07
C THR A 65 5.05 0.79 -17.25
N ALA A 66 5.28 2.09 -17.13
CA ALA A 66 4.39 3.01 -16.42
C ALA A 66 2.94 2.90 -16.93
N PHE A 67 2.77 2.80 -18.26
CA PHE A 67 1.46 2.62 -18.90
C PHE A 67 0.77 1.33 -18.43
N ASN A 68 1.50 0.19 -18.42
CA ASN A 68 0.93 -1.08 -17.97
C ASN A 68 0.55 -1.05 -16.48
N ARG A 69 1.37 -0.40 -15.62
CA ARG A 69 0.99 -0.19 -14.23
C ARG A 69 -0.31 0.61 -14.12
N GLY A 70 -0.44 1.70 -14.87
CA GLY A 70 -1.66 2.51 -14.91
C GLY A 70 -2.89 1.72 -15.34
N GLN A 71 -2.77 0.86 -16.37
CA GLN A 71 -3.85 -0.01 -16.80
C GLN A 71 -4.30 -0.99 -15.70
N ILE A 72 -3.35 -1.60 -14.98
CA ILE A 72 -3.65 -2.53 -13.88
C ILE A 72 -4.32 -1.78 -12.72
N LEU A 73 -3.81 -0.58 -12.35
CA LEU A 73 -4.46 0.22 -11.31
C LEU A 73 -5.88 0.63 -11.71
N TYR A 74 -6.09 1.03 -12.96
CA TYR A 74 -7.43 1.33 -13.45
C TYR A 74 -8.36 0.09 -13.41
N ARG A 75 -7.81 -1.09 -13.73
CA ARG A 75 -8.55 -2.35 -13.61
C ARG A 75 -8.97 -2.64 -12.16
N ILE A 76 -8.16 -2.24 -11.17
CA ILE A 76 -8.55 -2.34 -9.75
C ILE A 76 -9.80 -1.49 -9.47
N ALA A 77 -9.87 -0.26 -10.03
CA ALA A 77 -11.04 0.60 -9.90
C ALA A 77 -12.29 -0.05 -10.51
N GLU A 78 -12.18 -0.60 -11.73
CA GLU A 78 -13.30 -1.32 -12.40
C GLU A 78 -13.80 -2.49 -11.57
N MET A 79 -12.89 -3.31 -11.03
CA MET A 79 -13.27 -4.47 -10.23
C MET A 79 -13.88 -4.09 -8.88
N LEU A 80 -13.44 -2.97 -8.28
CA LEU A 80 -14.03 -2.45 -7.06
C LEU A 80 -15.42 -1.85 -7.33
N GLU A 81 -15.58 -1.08 -8.41
CA GLU A 81 -16.87 -0.55 -8.84
C GLU A 81 -17.91 -1.69 -9.04
N GLY A 82 -17.50 -2.77 -9.71
CA GLY A 82 -18.36 -3.94 -9.91
C GLY A 82 -18.78 -4.64 -8.60
N ARG A 83 -18.04 -4.43 -7.50
CA ARG A 83 -18.30 -5.00 -6.17
C ARG A 83 -18.76 -3.96 -5.13
N LYS A 84 -19.05 -2.74 -5.55
CA LYS A 84 -19.44 -1.62 -4.70
C LYS A 84 -20.48 -1.98 -3.63
N ALA A 85 -21.53 -2.70 -4.01
CA ALA A 85 -22.59 -3.11 -3.08
C ALA A 85 -22.06 -3.97 -1.92
N GLN A 86 -21.08 -4.86 -2.18
CA GLN A 86 -20.47 -5.70 -1.15
C GLN A 86 -19.69 -4.85 -0.15
N PHE A 87 -18.90 -3.88 -0.60
CA PHE A 87 -18.14 -2.99 0.27
C PHE A 87 -19.06 -2.11 1.13
N ILE A 88 -20.12 -1.57 0.53
CA ILE A 88 -21.13 -0.78 1.28
C ILE A 88 -21.74 -1.63 2.40
N GLU A 89 -22.10 -2.89 2.14
CA GLU A 89 -22.63 -3.76 3.18
C GLU A 89 -21.61 -4.07 4.28
N GLU A 90 -20.34 -4.35 3.93
CA GLU A 90 -19.29 -4.58 4.93
C GLU A 90 -19.02 -3.34 5.80
N LEU A 91 -19.04 -2.14 5.22
CA LEU A 91 -18.92 -0.88 5.96
C LEU A 91 -20.10 -0.68 6.92
N LYS A 92 -21.33 -0.94 6.47
CA LYS A 92 -22.54 -0.88 7.30
C LYS A 92 -22.50 -1.88 8.45
N LEU A 93 -22.03 -3.10 8.20
CA LEU A 93 -21.84 -4.12 9.24
C LEU A 93 -20.87 -3.62 10.32
N GLN A 94 -19.86 -2.86 9.94
CA GLN A 94 -18.87 -2.24 10.84
C GLN A 94 -19.34 -0.92 11.47
N GLY A 95 -20.58 -0.50 11.24
CA GLY A 95 -21.23 0.62 11.92
C GLY A 95 -21.34 1.91 11.12
N ALA A 96 -20.89 1.94 9.86
CA ALA A 96 -21.08 3.12 9.01
C ALA A 96 -22.56 3.32 8.65
N SER A 97 -23.01 4.58 8.58
CA SER A 97 -24.31 4.89 8.01
C SER A 97 -24.34 4.57 6.50
N PRO A 98 -25.51 4.26 5.90
CA PRO A 98 -25.60 3.97 4.48
C PRO A 98 -24.98 5.05 3.59
N LYS A 99 -25.20 6.33 3.92
CA LYS A 99 -24.62 7.47 3.20
C LYS A 99 -23.10 7.54 3.34
N ALA A 100 -22.57 7.32 4.55
CA ALA A 100 -21.13 7.34 4.80
C ALA A 100 -20.45 6.16 4.11
N ALA A 101 -21.04 4.95 4.15
CA ALA A 101 -20.53 3.78 3.48
C ALA A 101 -20.44 3.98 1.95
N GLU A 102 -21.49 4.52 1.34
CA GLU A 102 -21.48 4.82 -0.10
C GLU A 102 -20.45 5.90 -0.45
N ALA A 103 -20.33 6.95 0.36
CA ALA A 103 -19.33 8.00 0.16
C ALA A 103 -17.91 7.46 0.27
N GLU A 104 -17.60 6.62 1.26
CA GLU A 104 -16.29 6.00 1.44
C GLU A 104 -15.89 5.16 0.23
N VAL A 105 -16.80 4.34 -0.29
CA VAL A 105 -16.51 3.51 -1.46
C VAL A 105 -16.28 4.36 -2.71
N ASN A 106 -17.09 5.40 -2.93
CA ASN A 106 -16.93 6.30 -4.07
C ASN A 106 -15.56 7.00 -4.02
N VAL A 107 -15.18 7.58 -2.88
CA VAL A 107 -13.87 8.23 -2.69
C VAL A 107 -12.73 7.23 -2.90
N ALA A 108 -12.88 5.99 -2.46
CA ALA A 108 -11.87 4.96 -2.68
C ALA A 108 -11.69 4.64 -4.18
N ILE A 109 -12.77 4.52 -4.94
CA ILE A 109 -12.72 4.28 -6.39
C ILE A 109 -12.05 5.46 -7.11
N ASP A 110 -12.48 6.70 -6.84
CA ASP A 110 -11.92 7.91 -7.42
C ASP A 110 -10.41 8.02 -7.14
N ARG A 111 -9.99 7.64 -5.94
CA ARG A 111 -8.59 7.64 -5.52
C ARG A 111 -7.75 6.61 -6.27
N ILE A 112 -8.30 5.43 -6.57
CA ILE A 112 -7.62 4.45 -7.41
C ILE A 112 -7.42 5.01 -8.82
N VAL A 113 -8.45 5.63 -9.41
CA VAL A 113 -8.37 6.26 -10.75
C VAL A 113 -7.34 7.40 -10.76
N TYR A 114 -7.32 8.22 -9.71
CA TYR A 114 -6.32 9.28 -9.55
C TYR A 114 -4.88 8.74 -9.63
N TYR A 115 -4.54 7.72 -8.83
CA TYR A 115 -3.20 7.15 -8.84
C TYR A 115 -2.89 6.33 -10.11
N ALA A 116 -3.88 5.71 -10.75
CA ALA A 116 -3.72 5.11 -12.06
C ALA A 116 -3.25 6.16 -13.09
N GLY A 117 -3.83 7.37 -13.05
CA GLY A 117 -3.45 8.48 -13.90
C GLY A 117 -2.05 9.06 -13.62
N TRP A 118 -1.46 8.79 -12.45
CA TRP A 118 -0.12 9.27 -12.11
C TRP A 118 1.01 8.33 -12.54
N CYS A 119 0.75 7.07 -12.83
CA CYS A 119 1.78 6.08 -13.13
C CYS A 119 2.76 6.51 -14.23
N ASP A 120 2.29 7.20 -15.25
CA ASP A 120 3.10 7.65 -16.39
C ASP A 120 3.53 9.12 -16.31
N LYS A 121 3.21 9.83 -15.21
CA LYS A 121 3.47 11.27 -15.07
C LYS A 121 4.42 11.63 -13.94
N TYR A 122 4.41 10.89 -12.83
CA TYR A 122 5.16 11.28 -11.63
C TYR A 122 6.66 11.43 -11.89
N GLN A 123 7.25 10.60 -12.76
CA GLN A 123 8.67 10.69 -13.09
C GLN A 123 9.03 11.98 -13.80
N GLN A 124 8.15 12.53 -14.65
CA GLN A 124 8.35 13.79 -15.35
C GLN A 124 8.33 15.00 -14.40
N ILE A 125 7.55 14.92 -13.33
CA ILE A 125 7.41 16.00 -12.36
C ILE A 125 8.50 15.94 -11.28
N LEU A 126 8.89 14.74 -10.85
CA LEU A 126 9.86 14.53 -9.78
C LEU A 126 11.30 14.36 -10.29
N GLY A 127 11.47 14.13 -11.60
CA GLY A 127 12.78 14.07 -12.23
C GLY A 127 13.33 15.45 -12.55
N SER A 128 14.65 15.54 -12.78
CA SER A 128 15.30 16.80 -13.15
C SER A 128 16.51 16.57 -14.05
N VAL A 129 16.80 17.55 -14.88
CA VAL A 129 18.10 17.72 -15.54
C VAL A 129 18.89 18.76 -14.74
N ASN A 130 20.09 18.40 -14.31
CA ASN A 130 20.88 19.22 -13.40
C ASN A 130 22.02 19.91 -14.16
N PRO A 131 22.20 21.25 -14.03
CA PRO A 131 23.33 21.94 -14.60
C PRO A 131 24.62 21.56 -13.86
N VAL A 132 25.67 21.22 -14.62
CA VAL A 132 26.98 20.87 -14.10
C VAL A 132 28.10 21.57 -14.87
N ALA A 133 29.23 21.86 -14.23
CA ALA A 133 30.34 22.59 -14.82
C ALA A 133 31.27 21.70 -15.68
N THR A 134 31.06 20.40 -15.69
CA THR A 134 31.89 19.41 -16.41
C THR A 134 31.19 18.86 -17.64
N SER A 135 31.93 18.20 -18.54
CA SER A 135 31.36 17.57 -19.75
C SER A 135 30.52 16.31 -19.42
N HIS A 136 29.43 16.53 -18.70
CA HIS A 136 28.47 15.48 -18.34
C HIS A 136 27.05 15.94 -18.57
N PHE A 137 26.21 15.02 -19.05
CA PHE A 137 24.77 15.12 -18.95
C PHE A 137 24.35 14.55 -17.59
N ASN A 138 23.92 15.42 -16.70
CA ASN A 138 23.52 15.03 -15.35
C ASN A 138 22.00 15.08 -15.22
N PHE A 139 21.40 14.00 -14.75
CA PHE A 139 19.97 13.94 -14.55
C PHE A 139 19.62 13.09 -13.32
N SER A 140 18.49 13.40 -12.71
CA SER A 140 17.96 12.68 -11.54
C SER A 140 16.61 12.08 -11.90
N VAL A 141 16.40 10.81 -11.50
CA VAL A 141 15.15 10.09 -11.69
C VAL A 141 14.68 9.49 -10.37
N PRO A 142 13.36 9.50 -10.09
CA PRO A 142 12.81 8.77 -8.96
C PRO A 142 12.71 7.28 -9.28
N GLU A 143 13.19 6.45 -8.36
CA GLU A 143 13.10 4.99 -8.41
C GLU A 143 12.41 4.44 -7.16
N PRO A 144 11.75 3.26 -7.23
CA PRO A 144 11.11 2.69 -6.06
C PRO A 144 12.11 2.30 -4.98
N THR A 145 11.77 2.61 -3.72
CA THR A 145 12.59 2.24 -2.54
C THR A 145 12.68 0.72 -2.36
N GLY A 146 11.62 -0.03 -2.71
CA GLY A 146 11.59 -1.49 -2.59
C GLY A 146 10.33 -2.04 -1.91
N VAL A 147 10.50 -2.78 -0.82
CA VAL A 147 9.38 -3.30 -0.03
C VAL A 147 8.96 -2.27 1.01
N VAL A 148 7.69 -1.87 0.98
CA VAL A 148 7.12 -0.87 1.89
C VAL A 148 6.18 -1.54 2.90
N GLY A 149 6.43 -1.33 4.19
CA GLY A 149 5.50 -1.67 5.25
C GLY A 149 4.43 -0.57 5.38
N ILE A 150 3.16 -0.94 5.45
CA ILE A 150 2.05 0.00 5.62
C ILE A 150 1.28 -0.37 6.88
N VAL A 151 1.08 0.61 7.77
CA VAL A 151 0.21 0.49 8.93
C VAL A 151 -1.02 1.35 8.68
N CYS A 152 -2.16 0.71 8.44
CA CYS A 152 -3.41 1.41 8.13
C CYS A 152 -3.98 2.16 9.35
N PRO A 153 -4.76 3.21 9.15
CA PRO A 153 -5.50 3.90 10.22
C PRO A 153 -6.57 2.98 10.83
N GLU A 154 -7.08 3.35 12.01
CA GLU A 154 -8.14 2.60 12.71
C GLU A 154 -9.54 3.19 12.52
N ASP A 155 -9.64 4.36 11.92
CA ASP A 155 -10.88 5.12 11.74
C ASP A 155 -11.58 4.87 10.40
N THR A 156 -10.92 4.18 9.47
CA THR A 156 -11.47 3.83 8.14
C THR A 156 -11.20 2.36 7.80
N SER A 157 -12.14 1.73 7.09
CA SER A 157 -11.99 0.33 6.67
C SER A 157 -11.41 0.17 5.26
N LEU A 158 -11.85 1.00 4.32
CA LEU A 158 -11.48 0.90 2.90
C LEU A 158 -10.64 2.10 2.44
N VAL A 159 -11.13 3.34 2.63
CA VAL A 159 -10.52 4.50 1.99
C VAL A 159 -9.10 4.78 2.50
N GLY A 160 -8.82 4.61 3.78
CA GLY A 160 -7.47 4.75 4.32
C GLY A 160 -6.51 3.68 3.78
N LEU A 161 -6.96 2.43 3.69
CA LEU A 161 -6.21 1.34 3.08
C LEU A 161 -5.85 1.64 1.62
N VAL A 162 -6.83 2.00 0.80
CA VAL A 162 -6.64 2.34 -0.61
C VAL A 162 -5.67 3.51 -0.75
N SER A 163 -5.86 4.57 0.05
CA SER A 163 -5.06 5.79 0.01
C SER A 163 -3.58 5.60 0.32
N LEU A 164 -3.27 4.60 1.14
CA LEU A 164 -1.89 4.28 1.50
C LEU A 164 -1.25 3.27 0.54
N VAL A 165 -2.03 2.32 -0.01
CA VAL A 165 -1.52 1.28 -0.91
C VAL A 165 -1.26 1.81 -2.32
N LEU A 166 -2.20 2.59 -2.87
CA LEU A 166 -2.14 2.97 -4.29
C LEU A 166 -0.93 3.83 -4.66
N PRO A 167 -0.54 4.89 -3.90
CA PRO A 167 0.67 5.66 -4.22
C PRO A 167 1.94 4.80 -4.17
N VAL A 168 2.02 3.83 -3.25
CA VAL A 168 3.17 2.93 -3.11
C VAL A 168 3.34 2.06 -4.35
N ILE A 169 2.28 1.39 -4.81
CA ILE A 169 2.35 0.53 -6.00
C ILE A 169 2.38 1.32 -7.31
N CYS A 170 1.81 2.53 -7.35
CA CYS A 170 1.96 3.47 -8.46
C CYS A 170 3.45 3.79 -8.70
N GLY A 171 4.21 4.07 -7.63
CA GLY A 171 5.64 4.29 -7.67
C GLY A 171 6.50 3.07 -8.04
N GLY A 172 5.90 1.90 -8.23
CA GLY A 172 6.62 0.66 -8.57
C GLY A 172 7.11 -0.15 -7.37
N ASN A 173 6.77 0.24 -6.15
CA ASN A 173 7.08 -0.52 -4.94
C ASN A 173 6.16 -1.72 -4.77
N THR A 174 6.57 -2.66 -3.92
CA THR A 174 5.72 -3.70 -3.37
C THR A 174 5.43 -3.42 -1.91
N CYS A 175 4.35 -3.96 -1.34
CA CYS A 175 4.02 -3.66 0.05
C CYS A 175 3.50 -4.83 0.88
N VAL A 176 3.67 -4.66 2.20
CA VAL A 176 3.06 -5.47 3.25
C VAL A 176 2.21 -4.56 4.13
N VAL A 177 0.92 -4.81 4.16
CA VAL A 177 -0.09 -3.96 4.76
C VAL A 177 -0.60 -4.60 6.05
N LEU A 178 -0.54 -3.88 7.15
CA LEU A 178 -1.27 -4.19 8.36
C LEU A 178 -2.61 -3.43 8.30
N ALA A 179 -3.69 -4.16 8.05
CA ALA A 179 -5.04 -3.61 7.98
C ALA A 179 -5.50 -3.06 9.34
N SER A 180 -6.58 -2.26 9.33
CA SER A 180 -7.24 -1.84 10.57
C SER A 180 -7.61 -3.06 11.43
N GLU A 181 -7.28 -3.02 12.71
CA GLU A 181 -7.63 -4.06 13.68
C GLU A 181 -9.13 -3.96 14.05
N SER A 182 -9.63 -2.72 14.15
CA SER A 182 -11.02 -2.42 14.53
C SER A 182 -12.00 -2.57 13.38
N LEU A 183 -11.60 -2.28 12.14
CA LEU A 183 -12.45 -2.26 10.94
C LEU A 183 -11.86 -3.17 9.81
N PRO A 184 -11.72 -4.50 10.03
CA PRO A 184 -10.90 -5.34 9.16
C PRO A 184 -11.58 -5.87 7.89
N LEU A 185 -12.93 -5.77 7.75
CA LEU A 185 -13.66 -6.53 6.75
C LEU A 185 -13.28 -6.15 5.31
N CYS A 186 -13.28 -4.86 4.98
CA CYS A 186 -13.00 -4.40 3.63
C CYS A 186 -11.59 -4.74 3.14
N ALA A 187 -10.63 -4.95 4.05
CA ALA A 187 -9.24 -5.21 3.67
C ALA A 187 -9.08 -6.50 2.87
N ILE A 188 -9.73 -7.59 3.27
CA ILE A 188 -9.62 -8.86 2.57
C ILE A 188 -10.55 -8.91 1.36
N THR A 189 -11.69 -8.23 1.40
CA THR A 189 -12.54 -8.04 0.21
C THR A 189 -11.82 -7.21 -0.85
N PHE A 190 -11.02 -6.21 -0.45
CA PHE A 190 -10.13 -5.49 -1.37
C PHE A 190 -9.01 -6.40 -1.91
N ALA A 191 -8.46 -7.30 -1.11
CA ALA A 191 -7.52 -8.31 -1.62
C ALA A 191 -8.14 -9.21 -2.71
N GLU A 192 -9.43 -9.55 -2.60
CA GLU A 192 -10.15 -10.28 -3.64
C GLU A 192 -10.28 -9.45 -4.93
N VAL A 193 -10.45 -8.11 -4.81
CA VAL A 193 -10.42 -7.18 -5.95
C VAL A 193 -9.04 -7.17 -6.59
N LEU A 194 -7.96 -7.00 -5.81
CA LEU A 194 -6.58 -7.02 -6.29
C LEU A 194 -6.25 -8.33 -7.02
N HIS A 195 -6.68 -9.46 -6.46
CA HIS A 195 -6.45 -10.78 -7.05
C HIS A 195 -7.10 -10.96 -8.43
N SER A 196 -8.24 -10.30 -8.66
CA SER A 196 -8.98 -10.37 -9.94
C SER A 196 -8.67 -9.22 -10.90
N SER A 197 -7.68 -8.37 -10.60
CA SER A 197 -7.34 -7.16 -11.35
C SER A 197 -6.03 -7.22 -12.12
N ASP A 198 -5.54 -8.40 -12.44
CA ASP A 198 -4.26 -8.63 -13.13
C ASP A 198 -3.02 -8.13 -12.35
N LEU A 199 -3.18 -7.72 -11.10
CA LEU A 199 -2.07 -7.35 -10.24
C LEU A 199 -1.23 -8.59 -9.90
N PRO A 200 0.09 -8.59 -10.15
CA PRO A 200 0.91 -9.76 -9.86
C PRO A 200 0.90 -10.11 -8.37
N GLY A 201 0.80 -11.40 -8.08
CA GLY A 201 0.82 -11.90 -6.70
C GLY A 201 2.10 -11.47 -5.97
N GLY A 202 1.94 -10.94 -4.76
CA GLY A 202 3.04 -10.43 -3.93
C GLY A 202 3.31 -8.94 -4.06
N VAL A 203 2.81 -8.23 -5.06
CA VAL A 203 2.91 -6.76 -5.13
C VAL A 203 2.24 -6.12 -3.93
N VAL A 204 1.07 -6.58 -3.57
CA VAL A 204 0.38 -6.21 -2.32
C VAL A 204 0.15 -7.47 -1.49
N ASN A 205 0.49 -7.41 -0.21
CA ASN A 205 0.24 -8.46 0.77
C ASN A 205 -0.52 -7.85 1.94
N ILE A 206 -1.65 -8.42 2.33
CA ILE A 206 -2.52 -7.86 3.37
C ILE A 206 -2.63 -8.82 4.54
N LEU A 207 -2.27 -8.31 5.70
CA LEU A 207 -2.33 -9.00 6.98
C LEU A 207 -3.37 -8.34 7.89
N THR A 208 -4.14 -9.18 8.57
CA THR A 208 -5.09 -8.77 9.62
C THR A 208 -4.59 -9.24 10.97
N GLY A 209 -4.94 -8.56 12.05
CA GLY A 209 -4.57 -8.94 13.39
C GLY A 209 -4.12 -7.78 14.25
N SER A 210 -3.55 -8.06 15.42
CA SER A 210 -3.18 -7.04 16.39
C SER A 210 -1.96 -6.25 15.97
N LYS A 211 -2.11 -4.93 15.81
CA LYS A 211 -0.99 -4.02 15.55
C LYS A 211 0.07 -4.08 16.64
N LYS A 212 -0.33 -4.31 17.90
CA LYS A 212 0.60 -4.50 19.01
C LYS A 212 1.58 -5.64 18.79
N GLU A 213 1.12 -6.73 18.13
CA GLU A 213 1.97 -7.89 17.83
C GLU A 213 2.73 -7.74 16.51
N LEU A 214 2.19 -7.00 15.52
CA LEU A 214 2.67 -7.03 14.13
C LEU A 214 3.53 -5.85 13.74
N VAL A 215 3.36 -4.66 14.35
CA VAL A 215 4.11 -3.44 13.98
C VAL A 215 5.60 -3.62 14.24
N SER A 216 5.99 -4.15 15.40
CA SER A 216 7.41 -4.33 15.73
C SER A 216 8.12 -5.33 14.78
N PRO A 217 7.60 -6.52 14.49
CA PRO A 217 8.21 -7.40 13.49
C PRO A 217 8.30 -6.80 12.08
N LEU A 218 7.32 -5.99 11.67
CA LEU A 218 7.35 -5.31 10.36
C LEU A 218 8.41 -4.21 10.36
N ALA A 219 8.46 -3.40 11.42
CA ALA A 219 9.37 -2.26 11.54
C ALA A 219 10.84 -2.68 11.64
N SER A 220 11.14 -3.79 12.34
CA SER A 220 12.50 -4.31 12.47
C SER A 220 12.95 -5.23 11.33
N HIS A 221 12.07 -5.55 10.35
CA HIS A 221 12.41 -6.49 9.29
C HIS A 221 13.45 -5.89 8.32
N MET A 222 14.59 -6.55 8.14
CA MET A 222 15.70 -6.04 7.33
C MET A 222 15.36 -5.85 5.84
N ASP A 223 14.46 -6.68 5.29
CA ASP A 223 14.01 -6.58 3.90
C ASP A 223 12.87 -5.58 3.67
N VAL A 224 12.43 -4.85 4.69
CA VAL A 224 11.53 -3.70 4.55
C VAL A 224 12.37 -2.45 4.39
N ASN A 225 12.15 -1.68 3.32
CA ASN A 225 12.95 -0.53 2.94
C ASN A 225 12.36 0.81 3.40
N ALA A 226 11.04 0.88 3.51
CA ALA A 226 10.33 2.05 4.01
C ALA A 226 9.08 1.65 4.78
N ILE A 227 8.56 2.55 5.62
CA ILE A 227 7.30 2.36 6.35
C ILE A 227 6.45 3.60 6.19
N ILE A 228 5.18 3.38 5.84
CA ILE A 228 4.12 4.38 5.90
C ILE A 228 3.25 4.08 7.11
N TYR A 229 3.19 5.04 8.02
CA TYR A 229 2.38 4.97 9.22
C TYR A 229 1.15 5.86 9.07
N GLY A 230 -0.01 5.25 8.90
CA GLY A 230 -1.29 5.92 8.64
C GLY A 230 -2.10 6.27 9.90
N ASP A 231 -1.57 5.96 11.07
CA ASP A 231 -2.25 6.18 12.35
C ASP A 231 -1.73 7.44 13.07
N THR A 232 -2.47 7.93 14.06
CA THR A 232 -2.16 9.14 14.85
C THR A 232 -1.47 8.82 16.19
N ASN A 233 -1.28 7.56 16.55
CA ASN A 233 -0.66 7.17 17.82
C ASN A 233 0.83 7.52 17.85
N THR A 234 1.15 8.62 18.53
CA THR A 234 2.52 9.17 18.60
C THR A 234 3.52 8.23 19.27
N ASP A 235 3.13 7.49 20.30
CA ASP A 235 4.05 6.60 21.01
C ASP A 235 4.38 5.36 20.16
N GLN A 236 3.41 4.83 19.45
CA GLN A 236 3.64 3.75 18.48
C GLN A 236 4.52 4.23 17.33
N TYR A 237 4.31 5.45 16.83
CA TYR A 237 5.14 6.06 15.79
C TYR A 237 6.60 6.22 16.23
N LYS A 238 6.84 6.75 17.44
CA LYS A 238 8.21 6.87 18.01
C LYS A 238 8.89 5.51 18.13
N ALA A 239 8.18 4.51 18.67
CA ALA A 239 8.73 3.15 18.80
C ALA A 239 9.07 2.55 17.42
N LEU A 240 8.24 2.78 16.42
CA LEU A 240 8.46 2.35 15.04
C LEU A 240 9.69 3.03 14.43
N CYS A 241 9.87 4.35 14.63
CA CYS A 241 11.06 5.08 14.16
C CYS A 241 12.35 4.53 14.77
N LEU A 242 12.36 4.18 16.06
CA LEU A 242 13.53 3.59 16.72
C LEU A 242 13.91 2.24 16.10
N LEU A 243 12.92 1.37 15.83
CA LEU A 243 13.15 0.09 15.17
C LEU A 243 13.60 0.25 13.71
N ALA A 244 13.08 1.24 13.01
CA ALA A 244 13.43 1.53 11.63
C ALA A 244 14.88 2.04 11.48
N ALA A 245 15.41 2.70 12.51
CA ALA A 245 16.78 3.21 12.51
C ALA A 245 17.85 2.11 12.42
N GLU A 246 17.55 0.87 12.84
CA GLU A 246 18.50 -0.24 12.82
C GLU A 246 19.05 -0.57 11.42
N ASN A 247 18.25 -0.33 10.37
CA ASN A 247 18.67 -0.52 8.98
C ASN A 247 18.39 0.71 8.10
N VAL A 248 18.29 1.89 8.70
CA VAL A 248 18.18 3.20 8.02
C VAL A 248 16.99 3.26 7.06
N LYS A 249 15.88 2.59 7.36
CA LYS A 249 14.69 2.66 6.51
C LYS A 249 13.96 3.99 6.68
N ARG A 250 13.37 4.48 5.61
CA ARG A 250 12.54 5.68 5.62
C ARG A 250 11.24 5.41 6.37
N VAL A 251 10.81 6.37 7.17
CA VAL A 251 9.52 6.34 7.86
C VAL A 251 8.77 7.62 7.57
N ALA A 252 7.58 7.51 6.99
CA ALA A 252 6.67 8.63 6.78
C ALA A 252 5.39 8.43 7.57
N GLN A 253 4.98 9.44 8.32
CA GLN A 253 3.66 9.49 8.94
C GLN A 253 2.70 10.20 7.99
N VAL A 254 1.66 9.51 7.56
CA VAL A 254 0.63 10.02 6.66
C VAL A 254 -0.73 9.83 7.33
N ALA A 255 -1.05 10.74 8.24
CA ALA A 255 -2.33 10.77 8.94
C ALA A 255 -3.18 11.92 8.40
N LYS A 256 -4.28 11.62 7.74
CA LYS A 256 -5.17 12.57 7.07
C LYS A 256 -6.62 12.22 7.36
N ASP A 257 -7.53 13.17 7.14
CA ASP A 257 -8.96 12.86 7.05
C ASP A 257 -9.25 12.22 5.69
N TRP A 258 -9.17 10.91 5.64
CA TRP A 258 -9.33 10.14 4.41
C TRP A 258 -10.71 10.23 3.80
N SER A 259 -11.72 10.69 4.53
CA SER A 259 -13.08 10.89 4.02
C SER A 259 -13.18 12.06 3.04
N GLN A 260 -12.21 12.98 3.05
CA GLN A 260 -12.20 14.13 2.17
C GLN A 260 -11.69 13.72 0.77
N PRO A 261 -12.40 14.07 -0.30
CA PRO A 261 -12.03 13.68 -1.67
C PRO A 261 -10.67 14.21 -2.13
N ASP A 262 -10.25 15.36 -1.63
CA ASP A 262 -9.00 16.05 -2.00
C ASP A 262 -7.75 15.57 -1.23
N GLN A 263 -7.88 14.62 -0.31
CA GLN A 263 -6.77 14.08 0.48
C GLN A 263 -5.94 13.05 -0.30
N GLN A 264 -5.54 13.43 -1.51
CA GLN A 264 -4.66 12.69 -2.42
C GLN A 264 -3.68 13.66 -3.07
N ASP A 265 -2.41 13.28 -3.20
CA ASP A 265 -1.40 14.12 -3.83
C ASP A 265 -0.22 13.31 -4.40
N LEU A 266 0.59 13.97 -5.25
CA LEU A 266 1.79 13.41 -5.85
C LEU A 266 2.87 13.07 -4.80
N TYR A 267 2.95 13.84 -3.72
CA TYR A 267 4.00 13.67 -2.71
C TYR A 267 3.85 12.36 -1.92
N GLN A 268 2.63 11.81 -1.84
CA GLN A 268 2.44 10.47 -1.27
C GLN A 268 3.15 9.37 -2.10
N ILE A 269 3.29 9.56 -3.42
CA ILE A 269 4.11 8.68 -4.26
C ILE A 269 5.60 8.90 -3.92
N ALA A 270 6.01 10.16 -3.80
CA ALA A 270 7.40 10.55 -3.51
C ALA A 270 7.93 10.00 -2.17
N GLU A 271 7.06 9.82 -1.16
CA GLU A 271 7.43 9.27 0.15
C GLU A 271 8.09 7.89 0.08
N THR A 272 7.86 7.13 -0.98
CA THR A 272 8.42 5.79 -1.18
C THR A 272 9.31 5.69 -2.42
N LEU A 273 9.87 6.81 -2.86
CA LEU A 273 10.82 6.88 -3.97
C LEU A 273 12.20 7.34 -3.50
N GLU A 274 13.24 6.82 -4.13
CA GLU A 274 14.62 7.27 -4.01
C GLU A 274 15.00 8.07 -5.24
N ILE A 275 15.64 9.24 -5.05
CA ILE A 275 16.15 10.06 -6.17
C ILE A 275 17.56 9.59 -6.51
N LYS A 276 17.72 9.00 -7.69
CA LYS A 276 19.03 8.61 -8.22
C LYS A 276 19.53 9.58 -9.26
N THR A 277 20.73 10.10 -9.05
CA THR A 277 21.40 11.01 -9.96
C THR A 277 22.44 10.29 -10.79
N THR A 278 22.36 10.43 -12.10
CA THR A 278 23.27 9.82 -13.08
C THR A 278 24.14 10.88 -13.70
N TRP A 279 25.45 10.61 -13.76
CA TRP A 279 26.47 11.38 -14.46
C TRP A 279 26.84 10.66 -15.73
N HIS A 280 26.30 11.09 -16.88
CA HIS A 280 26.58 10.51 -18.17
C HIS A 280 27.64 11.35 -18.88
N PRO A 281 28.86 10.83 -19.12
CA PRO A 281 29.90 11.60 -19.82
C PRO A 281 29.46 11.92 -21.24
N ILE A 282 29.67 13.19 -21.65
CA ILE A 282 29.45 13.63 -23.02
C ILE A 282 30.78 13.45 -23.76
N GLU A 283 30.86 12.45 -24.65
CA GLU A 283 32.00 12.27 -25.52
C GLU A 283 32.01 13.36 -26.61
N ASN A 284 33.08 14.12 -26.70
CA ASN A 284 33.36 14.97 -27.87
C ASN A 284 33.87 14.09 -29.00
N ILE A 285 32.95 13.56 -29.82
CA ILE A 285 33.31 12.83 -31.04
C ILE A 285 33.78 13.88 -32.04
N GLY A 286 35.08 14.05 -32.18
CA GLY A 286 35.72 14.98 -33.11
C GLY A 286 36.55 16.02 -32.37
N GLY A 287 37.81 15.66 -32.09
CA GLY A 287 38.76 16.51 -31.42
C GLY A 287 39.03 17.80 -32.16
N ALA A 288 38.35 18.87 -31.76
CA ALA A 288 38.88 20.18 -31.84
C ALA A 288 39.17 20.59 -30.39
N SER A 289 40.42 20.47 -29.97
CA SER A 289 40.91 21.16 -28.79
C SER A 289 40.78 22.64 -29.03
N SER A 290 39.73 23.26 -28.53
CA SER A 290 39.72 24.69 -28.36
C SER A 290 40.66 25.02 -27.23
N GLY A 291 41.92 25.28 -27.55
CA GLY A 291 42.84 25.93 -26.64
C GLY A 291 42.32 27.31 -26.31
N TYR A 292 42.20 27.58 -25.05
CA TYR A 292 42.29 28.89 -24.44
C TYR A 292 43.36 28.80 -23.36
#